data_0024beb0b907239d8adf6a283d03d4a6
#
_entry.id   0024beb0b907239d8adf6a283d03d4a6
#
_cell.length_a   1.000
_cell.length_b   1.000
_cell.length_c   1.000
_cell.angle_alpha   90.00
_cell.angle_beta   90.00
_cell.angle_gamma   90.00
#
_symmetry.space_group_name_H-M   'P 1'
#
loop_
_entity.id
_entity.type
_entity.pdbx_description
1 polymer ?
#
loop_
_entity_poly.entity_id
_entity_poly.type
_entity_poly.pdbx_seq_one_letter_code
_entity_poly.pdbx_strand_id
1 'polypeptide(L)'
;MTTNTTLLVLNPNSTQAVTDHISLALDPFRTPLGPRIVCDTLSSGPPGIESQAHVDGISEKMIAWFNQHPHCLEVDALVLACFSDPGLFAMREVLKCPVIGCAEAAYYSAAAMADKFGVISILSRAVPRHLRQVRQLGLDHKLVKDLPIEVNVVNLGDENLTFTRMVAVGQRLVQEFGAGAVIMGCAGMARYRRRLEDEIKVPVIDPTQAGVAMAMGRLLALQVG
;
A
#
# COMPACT_ATOMS: atom_id res chain seq x y z
N MET A 1 -25.34 15.13 4.25
CA MET A 1 -25.77 13.73 4.38
C MET A 1 -24.62 12.99 5.01
N THR A 2 -24.75 12.48 6.22
CA THR A 2 -23.73 11.63 6.85
C THR A 2 -23.74 10.31 6.10
N THR A 3 -22.76 10.07 5.26
CA THR A 3 -22.61 8.78 4.60
C THR A 3 -22.21 7.76 5.65
N ASN A 4 -23.08 6.80 5.91
CA ASN A 4 -22.81 5.66 6.81
C ASN A 4 -21.82 4.67 6.14
N THR A 5 -21.02 5.18 5.20
CA THR A 5 -20.11 4.41 4.37
C THR A 5 -18.82 4.10 5.13
N THR A 6 -18.43 2.84 5.14
CA THR A 6 -17.21 2.37 5.83
C THR A 6 -16.20 1.82 4.83
N LEU A 7 -14.98 2.37 4.89
CA LEU A 7 -13.83 1.89 4.16
C LEU A 7 -12.88 1.16 5.14
N LEU A 8 -12.70 -0.14 4.94
CA LEU A 8 -11.77 -0.95 5.72
C LEU A 8 -10.38 -0.94 5.06
N VAL A 9 -9.37 -0.64 5.84
CA VAL A 9 -7.95 -0.77 5.46
C VAL A 9 -7.36 -1.93 6.27
N LEU A 10 -7.11 -3.05 5.64
CA LEU A 10 -6.62 -4.25 6.31
C LEU A 10 -5.11 -4.39 6.11
N ASN A 11 -4.37 -4.33 7.23
CA ASN A 11 -2.97 -4.71 7.27
C ASN A 11 -2.87 -6.24 7.37
N PRO A 12 -2.35 -6.96 6.35
CA PRO A 12 -2.33 -8.41 6.35
C PRO A 12 -1.16 -9.03 7.15
N ASN A 13 -0.37 -8.23 7.87
CA ASN A 13 0.59 -8.72 8.85
C ASN A 13 0.10 -8.50 10.28
N SER A 14 0.71 -9.18 11.27
CA SER A 14 0.27 -9.15 12.68
C SER A 14 0.88 -8.03 13.51
N THR A 15 1.66 -7.12 12.92
CA THR A 15 2.33 -6.04 13.64
C THR A 15 1.41 -4.83 13.79
N GLN A 16 0.79 -4.67 14.97
CA GLN A 16 -0.13 -3.57 15.28
C GLN A 16 0.49 -2.19 15.04
N ALA A 17 1.76 -2.00 15.40
CA ALA A 17 2.45 -0.73 15.17
C ALA A 17 2.48 -0.30 13.67
N VAL A 18 2.46 -1.26 12.73
CA VAL A 18 2.34 -0.95 11.30
C VAL A 18 0.95 -0.42 10.99
N THR A 19 -0.11 -1.03 11.53
CA THR A 19 -1.48 -0.55 11.38
C THR A 19 -1.66 0.85 11.96
N ASP A 20 -1.09 1.12 13.11
CA ASP A 20 -1.14 2.42 13.78
C ASP A 20 -0.48 3.51 12.90
N HIS A 21 0.69 3.24 12.32
CA HIS A 21 1.36 4.15 11.39
C HIS A 21 0.56 4.38 10.10
N ILE A 22 -0.05 3.32 9.55
CA ILE A 22 -0.97 3.42 8.41
C ILE A 22 -2.15 4.32 8.78
N SER A 23 -2.77 4.07 9.92
CA SER A 23 -3.92 4.85 10.39
C SER A 23 -3.60 6.34 10.52
N LEU A 24 -2.47 6.69 11.13
CA LEU A 24 -2.01 8.08 11.24
C LEU A 24 -1.76 8.72 9.86
N ALA A 25 -1.16 8.00 8.93
CA ALA A 25 -0.91 8.50 7.58
C ALA A 25 -2.20 8.76 6.77
N LEU A 26 -3.31 8.18 7.19
CA LEU A 26 -4.63 8.36 6.57
C LEU A 26 -5.46 9.49 7.19
N ASP A 27 -4.98 10.19 8.22
CA ASP A 27 -5.71 11.31 8.83
C ASP A 27 -6.17 12.39 7.83
N PRO A 28 -5.38 12.76 6.78
CA PRO A 28 -5.83 13.73 5.79
C PRO A 28 -7.06 13.28 4.96
N PHE A 29 -7.36 11.98 4.94
CA PHE A 29 -8.50 11.43 4.23
C PHE A 29 -9.78 11.35 5.10
N ARG A 30 -9.65 11.54 6.42
CA ARG A 30 -10.76 11.56 7.37
C ARG A 30 -11.43 12.92 7.37
N THR A 31 -12.43 13.08 6.49
CA THR A 31 -13.18 14.34 6.37
C THR A 31 -14.62 14.14 6.89
N PRO A 32 -15.30 15.20 7.36
CA PRO A 32 -16.67 15.09 7.90
C PRO A 32 -17.69 14.51 6.94
N LEU A 33 -17.48 14.64 5.64
CA LEU A 33 -18.38 14.15 4.57
C LEU A 33 -17.83 12.88 3.87
N GLY A 34 -16.64 12.43 4.26
CA GLY A 34 -16.02 11.23 3.72
C GLY A 34 -16.49 9.93 4.39
N PRO A 35 -16.07 8.77 3.87
CA PRO A 35 -16.32 7.49 4.51
C PRO A 35 -15.60 7.40 5.86
N ARG A 36 -16.16 6.62 6.77
CA ARG A 36 -15.44 6.22 7.99
C ARG A 36 -14.31 5.26 7.62
N ILE A 37 -13.06 5.69 7.78
CA ILE A 37 -11.88 4.86 7.52
C ILE A 37 -11.51 4.08 8.79
N VAL A 38 -11.62 2.77 8.72
CA VAL A 38 -11.24 1.82 9.79
C VAL A 38 -10.00 1.07 9.36
N CYS A 39 -8.97 1.08 10.21
CA CYS A 39 -7.75 0.29 9.99
C CYS A 39 -7.74 -0.90 10.93
N ASP A 40 -7.47 -2.09 10.41
CA ASP A 40 -7.42 -3.32 11.19
C ASP A 40 -6.19 -4.16 10.85
N THR A 41 -5.85 -5.07 11.77
CA THR A 41 -4.66 -5.92 11.74
C THR A 41 -5.07 -7.38 11.61
N LEU A 42 -4.52 -8.09 10.63
CA LEU A 42 -4.66 -9.54 10.52
C LEU A 42 -3.76 -10.22 11.56
N SER A 43 -4.27 -10.43 12.77
CA SER A 43 -3.51 -11.00 13.88
C SER A 43 -2.93 -12.40 13.61
N SER A 44 -3.56 -13.18 12.72
CA SER A 44 -3.06 -14.48 12.25
C SER A 44 -1.99 -14.39 11.15
N GLY A 45 -1.70 -13.18 10.66
CA GLY A 45 -0.64 -12.94 9.67
C GLY A 45 0.77 -13.15 10.23
N PRO A 46 1.81 -13.18 9.39
CA PRO A 46 3.19 -13.12 9.85
C PRO A 46 3.52 -11.71 10.40
N PRO A 47 4.59 -11.53 11.20
CA PRO A 47 5.00 -10.19 11.66
C PRO A 47 5.29 -9.20 10.53
N GLY A 48 5.69 -9.69 9.35
CA GLY A 48 5.90 -8.91 8.13
C GLY A 48 5.76 -9.80 6.91
N ILE A 49 5.15 -9.25 5.83
CA ILE A 49 5.05 -9.98 4.55
C ILE A 49 6.30 -9.70 3.72
N GLU A 50 7.26 -10.61 3.81
CA GLU A 50 8.60 -10.41 3.26
C GLU A 50 9.03 -11.50 2.27
N SER A 51 8.31 -12.61 2.17
CA SER A 51 8.61 -13.73 1.27
C SER A 51 7.42 -14.09 0.39
N GLN A 52 7.66 -14.87 -0.68
CA GLN A 52 6.57 -15.38 -1.52
C GLN A 52 5.65 -16.30 -0.69
N ALA A 53 6.20 -17.16 0.16
CA ALA A 53 5.41 -18.02 1.03
C ALA A 53 4.48 -17.24 1.96
N HIS A 54 4.92 -16.06 2.47
CA HIS A 54 4.03 -15.18 3.24
C HIS A 54 2.89 -14.64 2.37
N VAL A 55 3.18 -14.22 1.13
CA VAL A 55 2.16 -13.72 0.19
C VAL A 55 1.14 -14.79 -0.15
N ASP A 56 1.60 -15.99 -0.49
CA ASP A 56 0.74 -17.10 -0.92
C ASP A 56 -0.17 -17.59 0.22
N GLY A 57 0.34 -17.61 1.45
CA GLY A 57 -0.40 -18.08 2.63
C GLY A 57 -1.40 -17.08 3.23
N ILE A 58 -1.52 -15.87 2.70
CA ILE A 58 -2.39 -14.83 3.29
C ILE A 58 -3.86 -14.99 2.89
N SER A 59 -4.16 -15.46 1.68
CA SER A 59 -5.54 -15.54 1.18
C SER A 59 -6.46 -16.34 2.12
N GLU A 60 -6.03 -17.53 2.52
CA GLU A 60 -6.77 -18.39 3.43
C GLU A 60 -6.99 -17.72 4.80
N LYS A 61 -5.93 -17.08 5.33
CA LYS A 61 -6.01 -16.38 6.62
C LYS A 61 -6.97 -15.20 6.60
N MET A 62 -7.01 -14.44 5.49
CA MET A 62 -7.97 -13.35 5.34
C MET A 62 -9.40 -13.87 5.23
N ILE A 63 -9.66 -14.93 4.45
CA ILE A 63 -10.98 -15.55 4.36
C ILE A 63 -11.45 -16.01 5.74
N ALA A 64 -10.58 -16.68 6.50
CA ALA A 64 -10.90 -17.13 7.85
C ALA A 64 -11.18 -15.93 8.79
N TRP A 65 -10.42 -14.84 8.65
CA TRP A 65 -10.62 -13.62 9.44
C TRP A 65 -11.98 -12.98 9.13
N PHE A 66 -12.37 -12.82 7.87
CA PHE A 66 -13.68 -12.28 7.49
C PHE A 66 -14.84 -13.17 7.99
N ASN A 67 -14.68 -14.49 7.96
CA ASN A 67 -15.69 -15.41 8.53
C ASN A 67 -15.87 -15.24 10.04
N GLN A 68 -14.82 -14.85 10.76
CA GLN A 68 -14.86 -14.56 12.20
C GLN A 68 -15.35 -13.13 12.52
N HIS A 69 -15.31 -12.24 11.54
CA HIS A 69 -15.70 -10.83 11.66
C HIS A 69 -16.79 -10.46 10.64
N PRO A 70 -18.00 -11.05 10.74
CA PRO A 70 -19.04 -10.90 9.71
C PRO A 70 -19.45 -9.45 9.46
N HIS A 71 -19.33 -8.55 10.45
CA HIS A 71 -19.56 -7.11 10.27
C HIS A 71 -18.57 -6.46 9.28
N CYS A 72 -17.41 -7.04 9.07
CA CYS A 72 -16.44 -6.58 8.07
C CYS A 72 -16.80 -7.04 6.63
N LEU A 73 -17.77 -7.95 6.47
CA LEU A 73 -18.32 -8.30 5.16
C LEU A 73 -19.29 -7.23 4.62
N GLU A 74 -19.76 -6.32 5.49
CA GLU A 74 -20.70 -5.25 5.16
C GLU A 74 -20.01 -3.90 4.89
N VAL A 75 -18.65 -3.88 4.78
CA VAL A 75 -17.95 -2.65 4.43
C VAL A 75 -18.18 -2.28 2.96
N ASP A 76 -18.15 -0.98 2.67
CA ASP A 76 -18.42 -0.46 1.34
C ASP A 76 -17.17 -0.51 0.42
N ALA A 77 -15.98 -0.61 0.99
CA ALA A 77 -14.74 -0.88 0.26
C ALA A 77 -13.68 -1.49 1.18
N LEU A 78 -12.78 -2.30 0.60
CA LEU A 78 -11.59 -2.83 1.25
C LEU A 78 -10.33 -2.33 0.54
N VAL A 79 -9.34 -1.87 1.32
CA VAL A 79 -7.96 -1.61 0.86
C VAL A 79 -7.03 -2.60 1.53
N LEU A 80 -6.26 -3.36 0.74
CA LEU A 80 -5.21 -4.26 1.25
C LEU A 80 -3.91 -3.48 1.42
N ALA A 81 -3.49 -3.25 2.67
CA ALA A 81 -2.36 -2.40 3.01
C ALA A 81 -1.03 -3.18 3.04
N CYS A 82 -0.65 -3.77 1.91
CA CYS A 82 0.64 -4.43 1.72
C CYS A 82 1.10 -4.32 0.27
N PHE A 83 2.33 -3.88 0.04
CA PHE A 83 2.89 -3.66 -1.31
C PHE A 83 3.29 -4.97 -2.01
N SER A 84 2.38 -5.90 -2.07
CA SER A 84 2.39 -7.13 -2.86
C SER A 84 0.96 -7.58 -3.13
N ASP A 85 -0.03 -6.82 -2.67
CA ASP A 85 -1.47 -7.07 -2.77
C ASP A 85 -1.84 -8.55 -2.50
N PRO A 86 -1.35 -9.15 -1.38
CA PRO A 86 -1.53 -10.57 -1.14
C PRO A 86 -3.00 -10.90 -0.98
N GLY A 87 -3.48 -11.92 -1.72
CA GLY A 87 -4.88 -12.35 -1.66
C GLY A 87 -5.89 -11.42 -2.35
N LEU A 88 -5.45 -10.41 -3.10
CA LEU A 88 -6.32 -9.43 -3.76
C LEU A 88 -7.42 -10.09 -4.59
N PHE A 89 -7.07 -11.05 -5.44
CA PHE A 89 -8.05 -11.72 -6.31
C PHE A 89 -9.03 -12.59 -5.51
N ALA A 90 -8.55 -13.29 -4.49
CA ALA A 90 -9.43 -14.08 -3.60
C ALA A 90 -10.43 -13.17 -2.87
N MET A 91 -9.99 -12.01 -2.38
CA MET A 91 -10.89 -11.05 -1.72
C MET A 91 -11.91 -10.45 -2.69
N ARG A 92 -11.53 -10.23 -3.96
CA ARG A 92 -12.46 -9.78 -5.01
C ARG A 92 -13.55 -10.80 -5.35
N GLU A 93 -13.30 -12.10 -5.12
CA GLU A 93 -14.31 -13.16 -5.27
C GLU A 93 -15.22 -13.29 -4.04
N VAL A 94 -14.65 -13.10 -2.85
CA VAL A 94 -15.36 -13.31 -1.57
C VAL A 94 -16.24 -12.10 -1.20
N LEU A 95 -15.75 -10.88 -1.44
CA LEU A 95 -16.43 -9.66 -1.02
C LEU A 95 -17.29 -9.06 -2.13
N LYS A 96 -18.44 -8.49 -1.76
CA LYS A 96 -19.34 -7.82 -2.70
C LYS A 96 -18.94 -6.36 -2.96
N CYS A 97 -18.08 -5.80 -2.14
CA CYS A 97 -17.59 -4.42 -2.27
C CYS A 97 -16.33 -4.34 -3.13
N PRO A 98 -15.96 -3.15 -3.63
CA PRO A 98 -14.67 -2.93 -4.26
C PRO A 98 -13.50 -3.31 -3.35
N VAL A 99 -12.55 -4.07 -3.89
CA VAL A 99 -11.30 -4.44 -3.22
C VAL A 99 -10.14 -3.83 -3.99
N ILE A 100 -9.40 -2.96 -3.33
CA ILE A 100 -8.28 -2.21 -3.89
C ILE A 100 -6.97 -2.74 -3.29
N GLY A 101 -6.05 -3.16 -4.14
CA GLY A 101 -4.68 -3.44 -3.75
C GLY A 101 -3.89 -2.13 -3.65
N CYS A 102 -3.16 -1.93 -2.57
CA CYS A 102 -2.41 -0.69 -2.41
C CYS A 102 -1.21 -0.60 -3.37
N ALA A 103 -0.62 -1.74 -3.78
CA ALA A 103 0.45 -1.75 -4.76
C ALA A 103 -0.06 -1.41 -6.15
N GLU A 104 -1.16 -2.04 -6.62
CA GLU A 104 -1.73 -1.66 -7.92
C GLU A 104 -2.14 -0.18 -7.96
N ALA A 105 -2.76 0.32 -6.88
CA ALA A 105 -3.15 1.73 -6.78
C ALA A 105 -1.94 2.67 -6.84
N ALA A 106 -0.83 2.32 -6.16
CA ALA A 106 0.39 3.10 -6.21
C ALA A 106 1.05 3.10 -7.59
N TYR A 107 1.08 1.96 -8.28
CA TYR A 107 1.61 1.89 -9.65
C TYR A 107 0.81 2.76 -10.62
N TYR A 108 -0.52 2.71 -10.59
CA TYR A 108 -1.36 3.57 -11.42
C TYR A 108 -1.22 5.04 -11.05
N SER A 109 -1.13 5.38 -9.76
CA SER A 109 -0.91 6.75 -9.31
C SER A 109 0.42 7.31 -9.81
N ALA A 110 1.51 6.53 -9.69
CA ALA A 110 2.82 6.94 -10.17
C ALA A 110 2.84 7.11 -11.71
N ALA A 111 2.20 6.18 -12.43
CA ALA A 111 2.11 6.25 -13.90
C ALA A 111 1.28 7.42 -14.41
N ALA A 112 0.35 7.96 -13.58
CA ALA A 112 -0.41 9.16 -13.89
C ALA A 112 0.35 10.46 -13.56
N MET A 113 1.32 10.40 -12.64
CA MET A 113 2.09 11.58 -12.20
C MET A 113 3.38 11.79 -12.99
N ALA A 114 3.95 10.72 -13.57
CA ALA A 114 5.23 10.80 -14.27
C ALA A 114 5.32 9.78 -15.42
N ASP A 115 6.15 10.10 -16.41
CA ASP A 115 6.43 9.17 -17.52
C ASP A 115 7.16 7.91 -17.04
N LYS A 116 8.04 8.09 -16.07
CA LYS A 116 8.84 7.03 -15.45
C LYS A 116 8.79 7.12 -13.93
N PHE A 117 8.74 5.97 -13.28
CA PHE A 117 8.77 5.91 -11.82
C PHE A 117 9.75 4.86 -11.30
N GLY A 118 10.21 5.06 -10.07
CA GLY A 118 11.02 4.09 -9.33
C GLY A 118 10.28 3.54 -8.12
N VAL A 119 10.77 2.42 -7.57
CA VAL A 119 10.26 1.82 -6.34
C VAL A 119 11.37 1.69 -5.32
N ILE A 120 11.09 2.07 -4.08
CA ILE A 120 11.95 1.80 -2.92
C ILE A 120 11.40 0.57 -2.20
N SER A 121 12.02 -0.58 -2.39
CA SER A 121 11.65 -1.82 -1.70
C SER A 121 12.28 -1.94 -0.31
N ILE A 122 11.67 -2.74 0.56
CA ILE A 122 12.26 -3.05 1.88
C ILE A 122 13.46 -4.00 1.77
N LEU A 123 13.34 -5.06 0.96
CA LEU A 123 14.33 -6.13 0.83
C LEU A 123 14.50 -6.53 -0.63
N SER A 124 15.71 -6.90 -1.02
CA SER A 124 16.05 -7.37 -2.38
C SER A 124 15.19 -8.55 -2.84
N ARG A 125 14.83 -9.45 -1.94
CA ARG A 125 13.93 -10.60 -2.26
C ARG A 125 12.49 -10.19 -2.61
N ALA A 126 12.06 -8.95 -2.36
CA ALA A 126 10.76 -8.43 -2.79
C ALA A 126 10.74 -8.03 -4.27
N VAL A 127 11.85 -7.56 -4.80
CA VAL A 127 11.98 -7.03 -6.17
C VAL A 127 11.42 -7.96 -7.25
N PRO A 128 11.71 -9.29 -7.28
CA PRO A 128 11.13 -10.17 -8.30
C PRO A 128 9.58 -10.24 -8.26
N ARG A 129 8.95 -10.10 -7.08
CA ARG A 129 7.49 -10.06 -6.96
C ARG A 129 6.93 -8.79 -7.55
N HIS A 130 7.53 -7.65 -7.20
CA HIS A 130 7.13 -6.35 -7.72
C HIS A 130 7.26 -6.28 -9.24
N LEU A 131 8.33 -6.84 -9.81
CA LEU A 131 8.52 -6.93 -11.26
C LEU A 131 7.44 -7.80 -11.94
N ARG A 132 7.00 -8.88 -11.31
CA ARG A 132 5.87 -9.66 -11.83
C ARG A 132 4.58 -8.87 -11.80
N GLN A 133 4.31 -8.20 -10.68
CA GLN A 133 3.08 -7.43 -10.49
C GLN A 133 3.01 -6.25 -11.47
N VAL A 134 4.06 -5.45 -11.61
CA VAL A 134 4.05 -4.31 -12.53
C VAL A 134 3.90 -4.75 -13.99
N ARG A 135 4.43 -5.93 -14.37
CA ARG A 135 4.20 -6.53 -15.69
C ARG A 135 2.75 -6.95 -15.90
N GLN A 136 2.13 -7.59 -14.89
CA GLN A 136 0.70 -7.94 -14.95
C GLN A 136 -0.19 -6.72 -15.15
N LEU A 137 0.21 -5.57 -14.61
CA LEU A 137 -0.50 -4.29 -14.78
C LEU A 137 -0.18 -3.59 -16.11
N GLY A 138 0.76 -4.11 -16.92
CA GLY A 138 1.18 -3.51 -18.18
C GLY A 138 2.02 -2.23 -18.01
N LEU A 139 2.61 -2.01 -16.85
CA LEU A 139 3.33 -0.78 -16.49
C LEU A 139 4.85 -0.96 -16.38
N ASP A 140 5.38 -2.13 -16.73
CA ASP A 140 6.81 -2.43 -16.64
C ASP A 140 7.67 -1.50 -17.50
N HIS A 141 7.16 -1.03 -18.64
CA HIS A 141 7.81 -0.03 -19.48
C HIS A 141 7.99 1.35 -18.81
N LYS A 142 7.22 1.65 -17.74
CA LYS A 142 7.32 2.88 -16.95
C LYS A 142 8.23 2.74 -15.73
N LEU A 143 8.48 1.53 -15.25
CA LEU A 143 9.36 1.29 -14.10
C LEU A 143 10.84 1.40 -14.51
N VAL A 144 11.54 2.40 -14.00
CA VAL A 144 12.99 2.55 -14.25
C VAL A 144 13.82 1.58 -13.43
N LYS A 145 13.48 1.43 -12.13
CA LYS A 145 14.18 0.50 -11.23
C LYS A 145 13.37 0.28 -9.96
N ASP A 146 13.55 -0.87 -9.34
CA ASP A 146 13.15 -1.18 -7.98
C ASP A 146 14.43 -1.44 -7.17
N LEU A 147 14.69 -0.63 -6.15
CA LEU A 147 15.90 -0.68 -5.33
C LEU A 147 15.56 -0.91 -3.85
N PRO A 148 16.18 -1.90 -3.20
CA PRO A 148 15.95 -2.21 -1.81
C PRO A 148 16.76 -1.31 -0.86
N ILE A 149 16.15 -1.04 0.32
CA ILE A 149 16.85 -0.41 1.44
C ILE A 149 17.45 -1.41 2.44
N GLU A 150 17.20 -2.71 2.26
CA GLU A 150 17.63 -3.82 3.13
C GLU A 150 17.24 -3.60 4.61
N VAL A 151 15.98 -3.22 4.84
CA VAL A 151 15.35 -3.10 6.17
C VAL A 151 14.08 -3.93 6.17
N ASN A 152 13.94 -4.86 7.10
CA ASN A 152 12.73 -5.67 7.24
C ASN A 152 11.58 -4.89 7.91
N VAL A 153 10.34 -5.41 7.78
CA VAL A 153 9.13 -4.72 8.23
C VAL A 153 9.18 -4.30 9.70
N VAL A 154 9.64 -5.19 10.59
CA VAL A 154 9.66 -4.93 12.04
C VAL A 154 10.70 -3.87 12.45
N ASN A 155 11.73 -3.66 11.63
CA ASN A 155 12.79 -2.69 11.87
C ASN A 155 12.57 -1.34 11.18
N LEU A 156 11.49 -1.18 10.39
CA LEU A 156 11.13 0.13 9.80
C LEU A 156 10.92 1.22 10.87
N GLY A 157 10.70 0.82 12.12
CA GLY A 157 10.61 1.71 13.27
C GLY A 157 11.91 2.43 13.63
N ASP A 158 13.09 1.90 13.28
CA ASP A 158 14.35 2.63 13.39
C ASP A 158 14.37 3.77 12.36
N GLU A 159 14.00 4.95 12.84
CA GLU A 159 13.78 6.12 11.98
C GLU A 159 15.06 6.58 11.29
N ASN A 160 16.16 6.64 12.01
CA ASN A 160 17.42 7.12 11.46
C ASN A 160 17.95 6.20 10.36
N LEU A 161 17.99 4.90 10.64
CA LEU A 161 18.45 3.91 9.67
C LEU A 161 17.54 3.90 8.43
N THR A 162 16.23 3.79 8.65
CA THR A 162 15.25 3.65 7.57
C THR A 162 15.25 4.90 6.69
N PHE A 163 15.13 6.08 7.28
CA PHE A 163 15.04 7.32 6.51
C PHE A 163 16.32 7.63 5.73
N THR A 164 17.50 7.45 6.35
CA THR A 164 18.79 7.65 5.67
C THR A 164 18.90 6.75 4.44
N ARG A 165 18.52 5.47 4.54
CA ARG A 165 18.55 4.53 3.41
C ARG A 165 17.51 4.87 2.35
N MET A 166 16.31 5.29 2.74
CA MET A 166 15.26 5.73 1.81
C MET A 166 15.72 6.95 0.99
N VAL A 167 16.34 7.94 1.62
CA VAL A 167 16.87 9.13 0.92
C VAL A 167 17.96 8.71 -0.07
N ALA A 168 18.94 7.92 0.35
CA ALA A 168 20.01 7.46 -0.52
C ALA A 168 19.49 6.69 -1.75
N VAL A 169 18.55 5.77 -1.54
CA VAL A 169 17.93 4.99 -2.63
C VAL A 169 17.04 5.87 -3.50
N GLY A 170 16.26 6.77 -2.90
CA GLY A 170 15.40 7.70 -3.63
C GLY A 170 16.20 8.64 -4.54
N GLN A 171 17.29 9.22 -4.04
CA GLN A 171 18.20 10.05 -4.84
C GLN A 171 18.80 9.29 -6.01
N ARG A 172 19.20 8.04 -5.80
CA ARG A 172 19.69 7.18 -6.89
C ARG A 172 18.63 6.92 -7.95
N LEU A 173 17.37 6.63 -7.53
CA LEU A 173 16.26 6.43 -8.47
C LEU A 173 16.04 7.67 -9.35
N VAL A 174 16.15 8.87 -8.77
CA VAL A 174 15.96 10.13 -9.50
C VAL A 174 17.17 10.46 -10.35
N GLN A 175 18.39 10.47 -9.78
CA GLN A 175 19.58 10.99 -10.42
C GLN A 175 20.25 10.02 -11.41
N GLU A 176 20.26 8.71 -11.05
CA GLU A 176 20.92 7.69 -11.89
C GLU A 176 19.94 7.06 -12.90
N PHE A 177 18.67 6.89 -12.51
CA PHE A 177 17.67 6.16 -13.31
C PHE A 177 16.56 7.05 -13.90
N GLY A 178 16.53 8.34 -13.58
CA GLY A 178 15.60 9.30 -14.17
C GLY A 178 14.13 9.10 -13.73
N ALA A 179 13.90 8.62 -12.50
CA ALA A 179 12.55 8.51 -11.97
C ALA A 179 11.92 9.90 -11.77
N GLY A 180 10.79 10.18 -12.40
CA GLY A 180 9.99 11.38 -12.20
C GLY A 180 8.99 11.27 -11.05
N ALA A 181 8.80 10.08 -10.48
CA ALA A 181 8.06 9.79 -9.27
C ALA A 181 8.65 8.57 -8.56
N VAL A 182 8.46 8.46 -7.25
CA VAL A 182 8.98 7.34 -6.46
C VAL A 182 7.86 6.74 -5.62
N ILE A 183 7.71 5.41 -5.67
CA ILE A 183 6.76 4.65 -4.84
C ILE A 183 7.50 4.09 -3.63
N MET A 184 6.92 4.25 -2.44
CA MET A 184 7.36 3.55 -1.25
C MET A 184 6.82 2.12 -1.27
N GLY A 185 7.69 1.12 -1.44
CA GLY A 185 7.35 -0.29 -1.61
C GLY A 185 6.96 -1.02 -0.32
N CYS A 186 6.41 -0.31 0.66
CA CYS A 186 5.87 -0.88 1.89
C CYS A 186 4.90 0.09 2.57
N ALA A 187 3.74 -0.38 2.98
CA ALA A 187 2.76 0.41 3.73
C ALA A 187 3.31 0.93 5.09
N GLY A 188 4.26 0.21 5.69
CA GLY A 188 4.93 0.65 6.93
C GLY A 188 5.84 1.87 6.79
N MET A 189 6.08 2.36 5.57
CA MET A 189 6.90 3.56 5.31
C MET A 189 6.07 4.87 5.32
N ALA A 190 4.76 4.81 5.45
CA ALA A 190 3.83 5.93 5.25
C ALA A 190 4.25 7.26 5.91
N ARG A 191 4.77 7.20 7.15
CA ARG A 191 5.22 8.37 7.93
C ARG A 191 6.38 9.15 7.28
N TYR A 192 7.14 8.52 6.40
CA TYR A 192 8.32 9.14 5.76
C TYR A 192 7.99 9.91 4.49
N ARG A 193 6.77 9.78 3.94
CA ARG A 193 6.39 10.28 2.62
C ARG A 193 6.79 11.74 2.37
N ARG A 194 6.29 12.66 3.21
CA ARG A 194 6.55 14.11 3.00
C ARG A 194 8.04 14.44 3.09
N ARG A 195 8.69 13.94 4.14
CA ARG A 195 10.13 14.19 4.33
C ARG A 195 10.97 13.63 3.18
N LEU A 196 10.61 12.46 2.66
CA LEU A 196 11.31 11.88 1.51
C LEU A 196 11.07 12.71 0.24
N GLU A 197 9.84 13.16 -0.01
CA GLU A 197 9.50 14.05 -1.12
C GLU A 197 10.30 15.36 -1.06
N ASP A 198 10.45 15.93 0.15
CA ASP A 198 11.24 17.13 0.39
C ASP A 198 12.74 16.92 0.10
N GLU A 199 13.28 15.72 0.28
CA GLU A 199 14.69 15.39 0.03
C GLU A 199 14.97 15.08 -1.44
N ILE A 200 14.12 14.30 -2.10
CA ILE A 200 14.37 13.80 -3.46
C ILE A 200 13.77 14.67 -4.57
N LYS A 201 12.92 15.63 -4.22
CA LYS A 201 12.33 16.66 -5.11
C LYS A 201 11.49 16.14 -6.27
N VAL A 202 10.93 14.95 -6.13
CA VAL A 202 9.92 14.37 -7.02
C VAL A 202 8.75 13.82 -6.20
N PRO A 203 7.53 13.69 -6.77
CA PRO A 203 6.40 13.11 -6.06
C PRO A 203 6.72 11.74 -5.44
N VAL A 204 6.36 11.57 -4.17
CA VAL A 204 6.48 10.31 -3.44
C VAL A 204 5.09 9.74 -3.18
N ILE A 205 4.86 8.53 -3.67
CA ILE A 205 3.59 7.83 -3.55
C ILE A 205 3.62 6.87 -2.36
N ASP A 206 2.76 7.13 -1.37
CA ASP A 206 2.42 6.15 -0.35
C ASP A 206 1.37 5.19 -0.90
N PRO A 207 1.60 3.87 -0.88
CA PRO A 207 0.69 2.90 -1.48
C PRO A 207 -0.67 2.86 -0.79
N THR A 208 -0.72 3.00 0.53
CA THR A 208 -2.00 2.93 1.26
C THR A 208 -2.83 4.18 1.03
N GLN A 209 -2.20 5.36 1.00
CA GLN A 209 -2.89 6.61 0.62
C GLN A 209 -3.43 6.53 -0.82
N ALA A 210 -2.66 5.99 -1.76
CA ALA A 210 -3.12 5.77 -3.13
C ALA A 210 -4.32 4.83 -3.19
N GLY A 211 -4.27 3.71 -2.45
CA GLY A 211 -5.38 2.76 -2.35
C GLY A 211 -6.66 3.39 -1.77
N VAL A 212 -6.52 4.16 -0.69
CA VAL A 212 -7.65 4.87 -0.06
C VAL A 212 -8.23 5.93 -1.00
N ALA A 213 -7.39 6.73 -1.68
CA ALA A 213 -7.86 7.73 -2.65
C ALA A 213 -8.66 7.08 -3.80
N MET A 214 -8.18 5.94 -4.32
CA MET A 214 -8.87 5.18 -5.37
C MET A 214 -10.20 4.61 -4.87
N ALA A 215 -10.23 4.04 -3.65
CA ALA A 215 -11.45 3.52 -3.04
C ALA A 215 -12.48 4.63 -2.80
N MET A 216 -12.06 5.78 -2.27
CA MET A 216 -12.93 6.94 -2.07
C MET A 216 -13.52 7.46 -3.38
N GLY A 217 -12.70 7.57 -4.44
CA GLY A 217 -13.17 7.96 -5.77
C GLY A 217 -14.23 6.98 -6.31
N ARG A 218 -14.06 5.67 -6.09
CA ARG A 218 -15.04 4.66 -6.48
C ARG A 218 -16.34 4.77 -5.67
N LEU A 219 -16.25 4.97 -4.35
CA LEU A 219 -17.42 5.14 -3.49
C LEU A 219 -18.22 6.38 -3.86
N LEU A 220 -17.55 7.49 -4.17
CA LEU A 220 -18.23 8.71 -4.64
C LEU A 220 -18.95 8.47 -5.98
N ALA A 221 -18.31 7.79 -6.93
CA ALA A 221 -18.92 7.49 -8.23
C ALA A 221 -20.18 6.61 -8.11
N LEU A 222 -20.26 5.74 -7.10
CA LEU A 222 -21.43 4.90 -6.85
C LEU A 222 -22.61 5.67 -6.22
N GLN A 223 -22.36 6.85 -5.63
CA GLN A 223 -23.41 7.68 -5.04
C GLN A 223 -24.11 8.61 -6.05
N VAL A 224 -23.53 8.79 -7.23
CA VAL A 224 -24.00 9.73 -8.25
C VAL A 224 -24.84 9.01 -9.34
N GLY A 225 -24.93 7.70 -9.31
CA GLY A 225 -25.74 6.87 -10.20
C GLY A 225 -27.01 6.39 -9.53
#